data_646f27efcd09b835aa1e279d7345384e
#
_entry.id   646f27efcd09b835aa1e279d7345384e
#
_cell.length_a   1.000
_cell.length_b   1.000
_cell.length_c   1.000
_cell.angle_alpha   90.00
_cell.angle_beta   90.00
_cell.angle_gamma   90.00
#
_symmetry.space_group_name_H-M   'P 1'
#
loop_
_entity.id
_entity.type
_entity.pdbx_description
1 polymer ?
#
loop_
_entity_poly.entity_id
_entity_poly.type
_entity_poly.pdbx_seq_one_letter_code
_entity_poly.pdbx_strand_id
1 'polypeptide(L)'
;MAIVLTGCGGQDQQNTAPAVMTESVENVDAHEDESAGSEQESSVEEQNTDIEQQLVGAETAVGQQDEDIAANTDQEVESTGNDMAHIEEGSHEGVNSAANKFVRSMKIGWNLGNTFDASSDQNKEDEMAYESDWCGIVTTKEMVDEIKAAGFQTMRIPVSWHNHVTSDGNYTISEAWLNRVQEVVDYAIDNDMYVIINIHHDNSTSYMYPTTEHLEQSKAYVAAIWSQVAARFADYDEHLIMEAMNEPRLIGTSDEWWLDLNKKQCVEAVQCINELNQVFVDTVRATGGNNGERYLLVPGYAASLQGATNRYFELPQDIAGNENKILVEVHAYTPYDFALRAPGEGKSIDLWSADDRASTAEIDELMDTLYKKYVRNGIGVV
;
A
#
# COMPACT_ATOMS: atom_id res chain seq x y z
N MET A 1 15.83 6.17 -1.29
CA MET A 1 14.41 5.92 -1.07
C MET A 1 13.64 6.69 -2.11
N ALA A 2 12.80 6.05 -2.88
CA ALA A 2 11.82 6.71 -3.74
C ALA A 2 10.58 7.00 -2.89
N ILE A 3 9.93 8.11 -3.14
CA ILE A 3 8.69 8.50 -2.43
C ILE A 3 7.57 8.49 -3.47
N VAL A 4 6.55 7.68 -3.23
CA VAL A 4 5.33 7.66 -4.03
C VAL A 4 4.24 8.39 -3.23
N LEU A 5 3.74 9.51 -3.77
CA LEU A 5 2.67 10.27 -3.15
C LEU A 5 1.31 9.66 -3.51
N THR A 6 0.46 9.44 -2.50
CA THR A 6 -0.91 9.01 -2.69
C THR A 6 -1.83 10.22 -2.67
N GLY A 7 -2.57 10.45 -3.74
CA GLY A 7 -3.65 11.43 -3.75
C GLY A 7 -4.89 10.82 -3.10
N CYS A 8 -5.02 10.92 -1.78
CA CYS A 8 -6.28 10.60 -1.10
C CYS A 8 -7.26 11.75 -1.30
N GLY A 9 -8.15 11.64 -2.29
CA GLY A 9 -9.32 12.49 -2.39
C GLY A 9 -10.36 12.04 -1.38
N GLY A 10 -10.47 12.75 -0.25
CA GLY A 10 -11.57 12.54 0.70
C GLY A 10 -12.92 12.83 0.03
N GLN A 11 -13.84 11.91 0.13
CA GLN A 11 -15.23 12.13 -0.28
C GLN A 11 -15.93 13.01 0.75
N ASP A 12 -15.89 14.34 0.55
CA ASP A 12 -16.88 15.23 1.15
C ASP A 12 -18.12 15.29 0.24
N GLN A 13 -19.11 14.47 0.53
CA GLN A 13 -20.46 14.66 0.00
C GLN A 13 -21.11 15.85 0.70
N GLN A 14 -20.91 17.06 0.19
CA GLN A 14 -21.84 18.17 0.44
C GLN A 14 -22.77 18.32 -0.76
N ASN A 15 -23.99 17.83 -0.54
CA ASN A 15 -25.17 17.99 -1.36
C ASN A 15 -25.58 19.48 -1.42
N THR A 16 -25.35 20.14 -2.55
CA THR A 16 -26.07 21.38 -2.89
C THR A 16 -26.77 21.18 -4.23
N ALA A 17 -28.07 20.89 -4.15
CA ALA A 17 -28.95 20.86 -5.31
C ALA A 17 -29.19 22.27 -5.86
N PRO A 18 -29.27 22.47 -7.17
CA PRO A 18 -29.81 23.68 -7.76
C PRO A 18 -31.34 23.58 -7.84
N ALA A 19 -31.97 24.68 -7.52
CA ALA A 19 -33.43 24.89 -7.62
C ALA A 19 -33.92 24.74 -9.05
N VAL A 20 -34.91 23.90 -9.28
CA VAL A 20 -35.71 23.91 -10.52
C VAL A 20 -37.20 24.06 -10.16
N MET A 21 -37.83 24.90 -10.95
CA MET A 21 -39.19 25.36 -10.90
C MET A 21 -40.26 24.26 -10.92
N THR A 22 -41.34 24.58 -10.27
CA THR A 22 -42.61 23.87 -10.18
C THR A 22 -43.35 23.75 -11.51
N GLU A 23 -43.92 22.60 -11.76
CA GLU A 23 -45.25 22.49 -12.40
C GLU A 23 -45.96 21.26 -11.85
N SER A 24 -47.20 21.52 -11.46
CA SER A 24 -48.20 20.65 -10.83
C SER A 24 -48.88 19.73 -11.84
N VAL A 25 -49.26 18.51 -11.43
CA VAL A 25 -50.54 17.89 -11.74
C VAL A 25 -50.82 16.63 -10.87
N GLU A 26 -51.89 16.71 -10.09
CA GLU A 26 -52.94 15.80 -9.62
C GLU A 26 -52.70 14.29 -9.30
N ASN A 27 -53.07 14.01 -8.04
CA ASN A 27 -53.71 12.86 -7.38
C ASN A 27 -54.17 11.65 -8.20
N VAL A 28 -53.89 10.44 -7.66
CA VAL A 28 -54.89 9.37 -7.43
C VAL A 28 -54.48 8.52 -6.21
N ASP A 29 -55.49 8.17 -5.41
CA ASP A 29 -55.56 7.56 -4.10
C ASP A 29 -55.05 6.08 -3.99
N ALA A 30 -54.54 5.81 -2.78
CA ALA A 30 -54.83 4.71 -1.83
C ALA A 30 -54.46 3.26 -2.15
N HIS A 31 -53.65 2.63 -1.33
CA HIS A 31 -54.00 1.69 -0.26
C HIS A 31 -52.77 1.25 0.55
N GLU A 32 -53.04 1.16 1.85
CA GLU A 32 -52.15 0.70 2.92
C GLU A 32 -51.62 -0.73 2.72
N ASP A 33 -50.37 -0.95 3.08
CA ASP A 33 -50.02 -2.10 3.92
C ASP A 33 -48.72 -1.82 4.69
N GLU A 34 -48.83 -1.91 6.03
CA GLU A 34 -47.74 -1.79 6.99
C GLU A 34 -46.92 -3.10 7.04
N SER A 35 -45.65 -2.94 7.20
CA SER A 35 -44.73 -3.65 8.08
C SER A 35 -43.46 -4.14 7.39
N ALA A 36 -42.38 -3.72 7.98
CA ALA A 36 -41.04 -4.25 8.00
C ALA A 36 -39.94 -3.27 7.49
N GLY A 37 -39.40 -2.51 8.40
CA GLY A 37 -38.28 -1.62 8.12
C GLY A 37 -37.71 -1.00 9.42
N SER A 38 -37.11 -1.81 10.29
CA SER A 38 -36.44 -1.25 11.47
C SER A 38 -35.41 -2.21 12.09
N GLU A 39 -34.52 -2.84 11.30
CA GLU A 39 -33.42 -3.64 11.87
C GLU A 39 -32.05 -3.43 11.19
N GLN A 40 -31.93 -2.54 10.21
CA GLN A 40 -30.65 -2.33 9.51
C GLN A 40 -29.87 -1.06 9.89
N GLU A 41 -30.46 -0.13 10.65
CA GLU A 41 -29.74 1.08 11.10
C GLU A 41 -28.94 0.90 12.40
N SER A 42 -29.23 -0.14 13.21
CA SER A 42 -28.51 -0.33 14.47
C SER A 42 -27.14 -1.02 14.33
N SER A 43 -26.85 -1.68 13.23
CA SER A 43 -25.59 -2.42 13.05
C SER A 43 -24.40 -1.54 12.58
N VAL A 44 -24.66 -0.39 11.99
CA VAL A 44 -23.61 0.53 11.49
C VAL A 44 -23.12 1.46 12.60
N GLU A 45 -24.01 1.89 13.53
CA GLU A 45 -23.60 2.71 14.67
C GLU A 45 -22.82 1.92 15.74
N GLU A 46 -23.12 0.63 15.94
CA GLU A 46 -22.35 -0.20 16.87
C GLU A 46 -20.93 -0.52 16.35
N GLN A 47 -20.73 -0.62 15.05
CA GLN A 47 -19.39 -0.85 14.48
C GLN A 47 -18.50 0.38 14.57
N ASN A 48 -19.04 1.59 14.45
CA ASN A 48 -18.25 2.82 14.58
C ASN A 48 -17.84 3.12 16.03
N THR A 49 -18.67 2.77 17.02
CA THR A 49 -18.33 2.94 18.44
C THR A 49 -17.24 1.98 18.92
N ASP A 50 -17.13 0.78 18.34
CA ASP A 50 -16.08 -0.17 18.68
C ASP A 50 -14.71 0.25 18.12
N ILE A 51 -14.66 0.90 16.96
CA ILE A 51 -13.42 1.43 16.36
C ILE A 51 -12.87 2.59 17.20
N GLU A 52 -13.72 3.51 17.68
CA GLU A 52 -13.29 4.62 18.54
C GLU A 52 -12.76 4.14 19.91
N GLN A 53 -13.35 3.10 20.49
CA GLN A 53 -12.88 2.55 21.77
C GLN A 53 -11.57 1.78 21.64
N GLN A 54 -11.28 1.17 20.48
CA GLN A 54 -10.04 0.47 20.24
C GLN A 54 -8.85 1.42 20.00
N LEU A 55 -9.09 2.58 19.35
CA LEU A 55 -8.07 3.60 19.14
C LEU A 55 -7.60 4.23 20.46
N VAL A 56 -8.51 4.49 21.40
CA VAL A 56 -8.18 5.04 22.74
C VAL A 56 -7.39 4.03 23.60
N GLY A 57 -7.62 2.72 23.41
CA GLY A 57 -6.89 1.66 24.12
C GLY A 57 -5.43 1.50 23.68
N ALA A 58 -5.12 1.84 22.43
CA ALA A 58 -3.77 1.74 21.88
C ALA A 58 -2.85 2.88 22.34
N GLU A 59 -3.37 4.10 22.51
CA GLU A 59 -2.60 5.23 23.03
C GLU A 59 -2.11 5.02 24.48
N THR A 60 -2.86 4.27 25.30
CA THR A 60 -2.44 3.93 26.67
C THR A 60 -1.36 2.85 26.75
N ALA A 61 -1.25 2.01 25.74
CA ALA A 61 -0.23 0.95 25.70
C ALA A 61 1.14 1.44 25.25
N VAL A 62 1.17 2.43 24.35
CA VAL A 62 2.42 3.08 23.89
C VAL A 62 3.04 3.93 25.01
N GLY A 63 2.22 4.67 25.78
CA GLY A 63 2.71 5.50 26.88
C GLY A 63 3.31 4.72 28.06
N GLN A 64 3.02 3.43 28.21
CA GLN A 64 3.58 2.59 29.29
C GLN A 64 4.89 1.90 28.91
N GLN A 65 5.22 1.77 27.64
CA GLN A 65 6.50 1.18 27.22
C GLN A 65 7.65 2.17 27.25
N ASP A 66 7.39 3.48 27.12
CA ASP A 66 8.43 4.53 27.18
C ASP A 66 8.92 4.81 28.61
N GLU A 67 8.13 4.52 29.64
CA GLU A 67 8.56 4.70 31.05
C GLU A 67 9.53 3.62 31.55
N ASP A 68 9.52 2.41 30.99
CA ASP A 68 10.41 1.32 31.41
C ASP A 68 11.81 1.37 30.79
N ILE A 69 12.04 2.20 29.78
CA ILE A 69 13.35 2.40 29.14
C ILE A 69 14.17 3.54 29.78
N ALA A 70 13.52 4.45 30.51
CA ALA A 70 14.17 5.62 31.10
C ALA A 70 14.94 5.38 32.43
N ALA A 71 14.93 4.16 32.95
CA ALA A 71 15.45 3.87 34.31
C ALA A 71 16.90 3.38 34.37
N ASN A 72 17.67 3.38 33.30
CA ASN A 72 19.01 2.76 33.34
C ASN A 72 20.12 3.49 32.55
N THR A 73 20.23 4.82 32.60
CA THR A 73 21.45 5.52 32.19
C THR A 73 21.60 6.87 32.92
N ASP A 74 22.04 6.83 34.18
CA ASP A 74 22.74 7.96 34.82
C ASP A 74 24.25 7.75 34.63
N GLN A 75 24.81 8.37 33.61
CA GLN A 75 26.21 8.84 33.61
C GLN A 75 26.27 10.19 32.91
N GLU A 76 26.78 11.16 33.74
CA GLU A 76 27.04 12.54 33.38
C GLU A 76 27.89 12.66 32.11
N VAL A 77 27.46 13.47 31.14
CA VAL A 77 28.31 14.02 30.09
C VAL A 77 28.15 15.54 30.06
N GLU A 78 29.25 16.22 30.35
CA GLU A 78 29.41 17.66 30.30
C GLU A 78 29.04 18.23 28.90
N SER A 79 28.30 19.35 28.95
CA SER A 79 27.98 20.19 27.81
C SER A 79 29.22 20.87 27.25
N THR A 80 29.59 20.57 26.02
CA THR A 80 30.34 21.49 25.14
C THR A 80 29.64 21.61 23.79
N GLY A 81 29.56 22.88 23.36
CA GLY A 81 28.68 23.31 22.29
C GLY A 81 28.99 22.79 20.90
N ASN A 82 27.95 22.96 20.11
CA ASN A 82 27.93 23.20 18.68
C ASN A 82 28.95 22.41 17.83
N ASP A 83 28.61 21.16 17.50
CA ASP A 83 29.16 20.54 16.33
C ASP A 83 28.00 19.89 15.58
N MET A 84 27.64 20.47 14.45
CA MET A 84 26.97 19.75 13.39
C MET A 84 27.84 18.52 13.12
N ALA A 85 27.44 17.37 13.63
CA ALA A 85 28.14 16.13 13.41
C ALA A 85 28.26 15.95 11.90
N HIS A 86 29.46 16.14 11.37
CA HIS A 86 29.87 15.55 10.12
C HIS A 86 29.47 14.07 10.23
N ILE A 87 28.46 13.67 9.48
CA ILE A 87 28.26 12.26 9.17
C ILE A 87 29.57 11.87 8.51
N GLU A 88 30.40 11.13 9.23
CA GLU A 88 31.57 10.52 8.62
C GLU A 88 31.05 9.79 7.39
N GLU A 89 31.49 10.22 6.21
CA GLU A 89 31.41 9.48 4.96
C GLU A 89 32.29 8.22 5.09
N GLY A 90 31.96 7.38 6.06
CA GLY A 90 32.32 5.98 6.04
C GLY A 90 31.58 5.40 4.87
N SER A 91 32.30 5.11 3.80
CA SER A 91 31.79 4.44 2.62
C SER A 91 31.22 3.07 3.01
N HIS A 92 29.96 3.07 3.45
CA HIS A 92 29.19 1.83 3.50
C HIS A 92 28.97 1.43 2.04
N GLU A 93 29.70 0.45 1.58
CA GLU A 93 29.66 -0.09 0.21
C GLU A 93 28.20 -0.34 -0.23
N GLY A 94 27.34 -0.77 0.71
CA GLY A 94 25.93 -1.00 0.49
C GLY A 94 25.13 0.24 0.07
N VAL A 95 25.44 1.45 0.55
CA VAL A 95 24.72 2.67 0.16
C VAL A 95 24.80 2.94 -1.35
N ASN A 96 25.89 2.52 -1.99
CA ASN A 96 26.13 2.66 -3.42
C ASN A 96 25.84 1.38 -4.23
N SER A 97 25.09 0.42 -3.65
CA SER A 97 24.64 -0.77 -4.36
C SER A 97 23.85 -0.44 -5.63
N ALA A 98 23.74 -1.41 -6.53
CA ALA A 98 22.91 -1.27 -7.73
C ALA A 98 21.44 -1.00 -7.37
N ALA A 99 20.90 -1.68 -6.36
CA ALA A 99 19.54 -1.47 -5.87
C ALA A 99 19.30 -0.04 -5.37
N ASN A 100 20.19 0.48 -4.52
CA ASN A 100 20.06 1.84 -4.01
C ASN A 100 20.24 2.93 -5.09
N LYS A 101 21.07 2.67 -6.11
CA LYS A 101 21.17 3.55 -7.29
C LYS A 101 19.87 3.52 -8.09
N PHE A 102 19.33 2.33 -8.31
CA PHE A 102 18.07 2.14 -9.01
C PHE A 102 16.92 2.87 -8.30
N VAL A 103 16.75 2.67 -6.99
CA VAL A 103 15.71 3.38 -6.22
C VAL A 103 15.89 4.91 -6.30
N ARG A 104 17.13 5.42 -6.27
CA ARG A 104 17.36 6.87 -6.43
C ARG A 104 17.00 7.37 -7.83
N SER A 105 17.11 6.55 -8.87
CA SER A 105 16.70 6.95 -10.24
C SER A 105 15.18 7.05 -10.39
N MET A 106 14.40 6.33 -9.58
CA MET A 106 12.94 6.42 -9.55
C MET A 106 12.44 7.79 -9.06
N LYS A 107 13.21 8.50 -8.25
CA LYS A 107 12.91 9.85 -7.71
C LYS A 107 11.55 9.91 -6.99
N ILE A 108 10.76 10.96 -7.30
CA ILE A 108 9.41 11.14 -6.76
C ILE A 108 8.37 10.50 -7.69
N GLY A 109 7.40 9.80 -7.12
CA GLY A 109 6.35 9.12 -7.85
C GLY A 109 4.95 9.68 -7.57
N TRP A 110 4.06 9.37 -8.48
CA TRP A 110 2.61 9.56 -8.37
C TRP A 110 1.92 8.20 -8.25
N ASN A 111 0.94 8.09 -7.36
CA ASN A 111 0.13 6.89 -7.22
C ASN A 111 -1.22 7.10 -7.91
N LEU A 112 -1.53 6.29 -8.93
CA LEU A 112 -2.80 6.32 -9.67
C LEU A 112 -3.87 5.53 -8.90
N GLY A 113 -4.18 5.98 -7.68
CA GLY A 113 -5.13 5.32 -6.78
C GLY A 113 -6.58 5.59 -7.13
N ASN A 114 -7.48 4.77 -6.60
CA ASN A 114 -8.93 4.80 -6.84
C ASN A 114 -9.32 4.60 -8.32
N THR A 115 -8.47 3.91 -9.08
CA THR A 115 -8.62 3.69 -10.53
C THR A 115 -8.69 2.19 -10.82
N PHE A 116 -7.58 1.52 -11.07
CA PHE A 116 -7.55 0.06 -11.31
C PHE A 116 -7.63 -0.75 -10.01
N ASP A 117 -7.43 -0.13 -8.87
CA ASP A 117 -7.64 -0.71 -7.55
C ASP A 117 -9.11 -0.68 -7.11
N ALA A 118 -9.99 0.03 -7.80
CA ALA A 118 -11.42 0.03 -7.53
C ALA A 118 -11.99 -1.38 -7.57
N SER A 119 -12.75 -1.74 -6.55
CA SER A 119 -13.31 -3.09 -6.36
C SER A 119 -14.72 -3.04 -5.82
N SER A 120 -15.45 -4.14 -5.90
CA SER A 120 -16.84 -4.25 -5.43
C SER A 120 -17.16 -5.69 -5.04
N ASP A 121 -18.01 -5.87 -4.02
CA ASP A 121 -18.54 -7.19 -3.62
C ASP A 121 -19.39 -7.85 -4.71
N GLN A 122 -19.94 -7.06 -5.62
CA GLN A 122 -20.74 -7.55 -6.75
C GLN A 122 -20.10 -7.12 -8.06
N ASN A 123 -19.88 -8.10 -8.94
CA ASN A 123 -19.34 -7.82 -10.27
C ASN A 123 -20.26 -6.89 -11.07
N LYS A 124 -19.65 -5.90 -11.71
CA LYS A 124 -20.35 -4.97 -12.61
C LYS A 124 -20.67 -5.64 -13.93
N GLU A 125 -21.78 -5.23 -14.59
CA GLU A 125 -22.12 -5.70 -15.94
C GLU A 125 -21.09 -5.24 -16.97
N ASP A 126 -20.62 -4.00 -16.85
CA ASP A 126 -19.51 -3.46 -17.65
C ASP A 126 -18.23 -3.51 -16.81
N GLU A 127 -17.34 -4.40 -17.18
CA GLU A 127 -16.05 -4.56 -16.51
C GLU A 127 -15.20 -3.27 -16.54
N MET A 128 -15.26 -2.51 -17.65
CA MET A 128 -14.46 -1.29 -17.77
C MET A 128 -14.97 -0.16 -16.86
N ALA A 129 -16.19 -0.27 -16.32
CA ALA A 129 -16.72 0.71 -15.39
C ALA A 129 -16.02 0.71 -14.00
N TYR A 130 -15.21 -0.32 -13.68
CA TYR A 130 -14.40 -0.30 -12.46
C TYR A 130 -13.37 0.83 -12.48
N GLU A 131 -12.70 1.10 -13.61
CA GLU A 131 -11.66 2.12 -13.71
C GLU A 131 -12.10 3.51 -13.22
N SER A 132 -13.37 3.86 -13.43
CA SER A 132 -13.91 5.17 -13.04
C SER A 132 -14.84 5.11 -11.83
N ASP A 133 -15.00 3.97 -11.19
CA ASP A 133 -16.03 3.77 -10.16
C ASP A 133 -15.80 4.64 -8.93
N TRP A 134 -14.57 4.71 -8.45
CA TRP A 134 -14.23 5.45 -7.25
C TRP A 134 -13.77 6.89 -7.51
N CYS A 135 -13.19 7.17 -8.65
CA CYS A 135 -12.65 8.50 -8.97
C CYS A 135 -13.47 9.28 -10.00
N GLY A 136 -14.43 8.64 -10.70
CA GLY A 136 -15.28 9.27 -11.73
C GLY A 136 -14.58 9.59 -13.03
N ILE A 137 -13.33 9.11 -13.24
CA ILE A 137 -12.47 9.48 -14.36
C ILE A 137 -11.85 8.23 -14.98
N VAL A 138 -11.84 8.17 -16.31
CA VAL A 138 -11.06 7.20 -17.09
C VAL A 138 -9.69 7.81 -17.38
N THR A 139 -8.61 7.08 -17.13
CA THR A 139 -7.24 7.55 -17.32
C THR A 139 -6.94 7.76 -18.79
N THR A 140 -6.40 8.91 -19.15
CA THR A 140 -5.96 9.20 -20.52
C THR A 140 -4.45 9.39 -20.60
N LYS A 141 -3.90 9.27 -21.81
CA LYS A 141 -2.49 9.52 -22.04
C LYS A 141 -2.09 10.95 -21.66
N GLU A 142 -2.95 11.92 -21.95
CA GLU A 142 -2.71 13.33 -21.63
C GLU A 142 -2.58 13.57 -20.13
N MET A 143 -3.36 12.85 -19.29
CA MET A 143 -3.21 12.93 -17.83
C MET A 143 -1.83 12.44 -17.39
N VAL A 144 -1.34 11.36 -17.96
CA VAL A 144 0.01 10.83 -17.67
C VAL A 144 1.09 11.76 -18.16
N ASP A 145 0.91 12.36 -19.35
CA ASP A 145 1.81 13.38 -19.91
C ASP A 145 1.94 14.60 -18.96
N GLU A 146 0.82 15.05 -18.37
CA GLU A 146 0.80 16.16 -17.40
C GLU A 146 1.46 15.79 -16.08
N ILE A 147 1.28 14.55 -15.57
CA ILE A 147 1.98 14.04 -14.39
C ILE A 147 3.50 14.06 -14.63
N LYS A 148 3.95 13.59 -15.80
CA LYS A 148 5.37 13.66 -16.17
C LYS A 148 5.86 15.10 -16.27
N ALA A 149 5.09 16.00 -16.90
CA ALA A 149 5.42 17.41 -17.03
C ALA A 149 5.50 18.12 -15.66
N ALA A 150 4.73 17.67 -14.67
CA ALA A 150 4.81 18.14 -13.29
C ALA A 150 6.09 17.69 -12.55
N GLY A 151 6.90 16.80 -13.16
CA GLY A 151 8.20 16.37 -12.65
C GLY A 151 8.23 15.01 -11.98
N PHE A 152 7.11 14.26 -11.97
CA PHE A 152 7.10 12.89 -11.45
C PHE A 152 7.85 11.95 -12.38
N GLN A 153 8.67 11.07 -11.81
CA GLN A 153 9.48 10.12 -12.56
C GLN A 153 8.99 8.69 -12.42
N THR A 154 8.14 8.41 -11.44
CA THR A 154 7.55 7.10 -11.19
C THR A 154 6.04 7.21 -11.13
N MET A 155 5.34 6.23 -11.72
CA MET A 155 3.91 6.05 -11.55
C MET A 155 3.64 4.67 -10.93
N ARG A 156 2.98 4.63 -9.77
CA ARG A 156 2.45 3.39 -9.23
C ARG A 156 1.00 3.24 -9.67
N ILE A 157 0.69 2.12 -10.28
CA ILE A 157 -0.63 1.76 -10.82
C ILE A 157 -1.15 0.60 -9.99
N PRO A 158 -1.90 0.88 -8.89
CA PRO A 158 -2.50 -0.16 -8.08
C PRO A 158 -3.57 -0.90 -8.87
N VAL A 159 -3.61 -2.23 -8.78
CA VAL A 159 -4.58 -3.06 -9.51
C VAL A 159 -5.20 -4.11 -8.59
N SER A 160 -6.52 -4.10 -8.47
CA SER A 160 -7.30 -5.18 -7.86
C SER A 160 -7.73 -6.17 -8.94
N TRP A 161 -7.39 -7.44 -8.78
CA TRP A 161 -7.62 -8.45 -9.81
C TRP A 161 -8.85 -9.32 -9.55
N HIS A 162 -9.30 -9.42 -8.30
CA HIS A 162 -10.32 -10.38 -7.89
C HIS A 162 -11.68 -10.24 -8.59
N ASN A 163 -12.06 -9.03 -9.02
CA ASN A 163 -13.27 -8.81 -9.82
C ASN A 163 -13.08 -9.13 -11.33
N HIS A 164 -11.84 -9.38 -11.74
CA HIS A 164 -11.45 -9.54 -13.15
C HIS A 164 -10.88 -10.92 -13.46
N VAL A 165 -11.13 -11.90 -12.58
CA VAL A 165 -10.67 -13.29 -12.77
C VAL A 165 -11.84 -14.26 -12.83
N THR A 166 -11.61 -15.42 -13.46
CA THR A 166 -12.59 -16.51 -13.48
C THR A 166 -12.79 -17.09 -12.08
N SER A 167 -14.02 -17.53 -11.79
CA SER A 167 -14.41 -18.14 -10.51
C SER A 167 -14.19 -19.67 -10.44
N ASP A 168 -13.50 -20.24 -11.43
CA ASP A 168 -13.28 -21.69 -11.56
C ASP A 168 -12.08 -22.21 -10.74
N GLY A 169 -11.43 -21.33 -9.97
CA GLY A 169 -10.23 -21.62 -9.19
C GLY A 169 -8.93 -21.54 -9.99
N ASN A 170 -8.98 -21.28 -11.28
CA ASN A 170 -7.80 -21.04 -12.11
C ASN A 170 -7.37 -19.57 -12.09
N TYR A 171 -8.26 -18.66 -11.65
CA TYR A 171 -8.02 -17.22 -11.57
C TYR A 171 -7.51 -16.63 -12.89
N THR A 172 -8.11 -17.04 -14.02
CA THR A 172 -7.74 -16.51 -15.34
C THR A 172 -8.20 -15.06 -15.44
N ILE A 173 -7.27 -14.15 -15.67
CA ILE A 173 -7.53 -12.71 -15.77
C ILE A 173 -8.29 -12.41 -17.07
N SER A 174 -9.27 -11.52 -17.01
CA SER A 174 -9.93 -10.96 -18.19
C SER A 174 -8.90 -10.32 -19.12
N GLU A 175 -8.90 -10.75 -20.36
CA GLU A 175 -8.00 -10.20 -21.39
C GLU A 175 -8.29 -8.71 -21.66
N ALA A 176 -9.56 -8.29 -21.56
CA ALA A 176 -9.96 -6.90 -21.75
C ALA A 176 -9.38 -6.01 -20.63
N TRP A 177 -9.48 -6.46 -19.37
CA TRP A 177 -8.93 -5.74 -18.24
C TRP A 177 -7.39 -5.67 -18.29
N LEU A 178 -6.74 -6.80 -18.55
CA LEU A 178 -5.28 -6.86 -18.67
C LEU A 178 -4.76 -5.97 -19.81
N ASN A 179 -5.46 -5.90 -20.94
CA ASN A 179 -5.13 -5.01 -22.04
C ASN A 179 -5.27 -3.54 -21.64
N ARG A 180 -6.30 -3.19 -20.85
CA ARG A 180 -6.49 -1.83 -20.38
C ARG A 180 -5.41 -1.41 -19.37
N VAL A 181 -5.06 -2.30 -18.43
CA VAL A 181 -3.94 -2.07 -17.51
C VAL A 181 -2.65 -1.85 -18.29
N GLN A 182 -2.37 -2.70 -19.29
CA GLN A 182 -1.20 -2.55 -20.16
C GLN A 182 -1.18 -1.21 -20.89
N GLU A 183 -2.31 -0.77 -21.45
CA GLU A 183 -2.41 0.51 -22.16
C GLU A 183 -2.01 1.69 -21.25
N VAL A 184 -2.41 1.70 -19.98
CA VAL A 184 -2.04 2.77 -19.05
C VAL A 184 -0.59 2.64 -18.57
N VAL A 185 -0.08 1.42 -18.42
CA VAL A 185 1.35 1.17 -18.20
C VAL A 185 2.17 1.76 -19.37
N ASP A 186 1.74 1.52 -20.61
CA ASP A 186 2.41 2.02 -21.81
C ASP A 186 2.43 3.55 -21.85
N TYR A 187 1.38 4.25 -21.41
CA TYR A 187 1.38 5.71 -21.32
C TYR A 187 2.53 6.25 -20.44
N ALA A 188 2.84 5.56 -19.33
CA ALA A 188 3.93 5.96 -18.45
C ALA A 188 5.31 5.54 -18.99
N ILE A 189 5.42 4.33 -19.55
CA ILE A 189 6.66 3.85 -20.17
C ILE A 189 7.06 4.71 -21.36
N ASP A 190 6.11 5.08 -22.24
CA ASP A 190 6.33 5.98 -23.37
C ASP A 190 6.81 7.39 -22.95
N ASN A 191 6.54 7.78 -21.70
CA ASN A 191 7.01 9.01 -21.08
C ASN A 191 8.35 8.84 -20.34
N ASP A 192 9.06 7.72 -20.51
CA ASP A 192 10.31 7.43 -19.81
C ASP A 192 10.14 7.55 -18.28
N MET A 193 9.04 6.97 -17.77
CA MET A 193 8.76 6.87 -16.34
C MET A 193 8.98 5.44 -15.83
N TYR A 194 9.36 5.32 -14.58
CA TYR A 194 9.25 4.04 -13.88
C TYR A 194 7.79 3.74 -13.57
N VAL A 195 7.41 2.47 -13.67
CA VAL A 195 6.05 2.00 -13.36
C VAL A 195 6.10 0.90 -12.32
N ILE A 196 5.23 0.99 -11.32
CA ILE A 196 5.02 -0.06 -10.33
C ILE A 196 3.60 -0.59 -10.51
N ILE A 197 3.43 -1.90 -10.69
CA ILE A 197 2.13 -2.58 -10.71
C ILE A 197 2.06 -3.63 -9.61
N ASN A 198 0.87 -3.91 -9.06
CA ASN A 198 0.71 -4.79 -7.89
C ASN A 198 -0.57 -5.64 -7.91
N ILE A 199 -0.73 -6.41 -6.83
CA ILE A 199 -2.01 -6.94 -6.34
C ILE A 199 -2.46 -6.02 -5.20
N HIS A 200 -3.63 -5.34 -5.32
CA HIS A 200 -3.98 -4.26 -4.39
C HIS A 200 -5.02 -4.65 -3.33
N HIS A 201 -6.32 -4.63 -3.63
CA HIS A 201 -7.39 -4.91 -2.67
C HIS A 201 -7.89 -6.38 -2.70
N ASP A 202 -7.04 -7.31 -3.07
CA ASP A 202 -7.37 -8.74 -3.15
C ASP A 202 -7.20 -9.47 -1.81
N ASN A 203 -6.87 -8.73 -0.74
CA ASN A 203 -6.63 -9.27 0.59
C ASN A 203 -7.95 -9.65 1.27
N SER A 204 -8.40 -10.87 1.05
CA SER A 204 -9.62 -11.45 1.63
C SER A 204 -9.50 -12.96 1.78
N THR A 205 -10.35 -13.56 2.62
CA THR A 205 -10.41 -15.02 2.82
C THR A 205 -10.81 -15.78 1.56
N SER A 206 -11.37 -15.11 0.57
CA SER A 206 -11.75 -15.72 -0.71
C SER A 206 -10.61 -15.79 -1.73
N TYR A 207 -9.59 -14.95 -1.59
CA TYR A 207 -8.49 -14.83 -2.54
C TYR A 207 -7.12 -14.96 -1.88
N MET A 208 -6.69 -13.93 -1.15
CA MET A 208 -5.39 -13.86 -0.51
C MET A 208 -5.55 -13.39 0.93
N TYR A 209 -5.29 -14.27 1.90
CA TYR A 209 -5.38 -13.92 3.32
C TYR A 209 -4.24 -14.56 4.11
N PRO A 210 -3.47 -13.79 4.93
CA PRO A 210 -2.22 -14.26 5.50
C PRO A 210 -2.42 -15.06 6.79
N THR A 211 -3.12 -16.19 6.71
CA THR A 211 -3.24 -17.16 7.80
C THR A 211 -2.92 -18.56 7.30
N THR A 212 -2.47 -19.46 8.19
CA THR A 212 -2.15 -20.85 7.82
C THR A 212 -3.36 -21.57 7.21
N GLU A 213 -4.57 -21.23 7.63
CA GLU A 213 -5.81 -21.81 7.10
C GLU A 213 -6.00 -21.47 5.60
N HIS A 214 -5.66 -20.26 5.19
CA HIS A 214 -5.85 -19.76 3.83
C HIS A 214 -4.58 -19.79 2.97
N LEU A 215 -3.44 -20.20 3.53
CA LEU A 215 -2.13 -20.04 2.91
C LEU A 215 -2.03 -20.70 1.54
N GLU A 216 -2.49 -21.95 1.40
CA GLU A 216 -2.39 -22.68 0.12
C GLU A 216 -3.27 -22.05 -0.97
N GLN A 217 -4.47 -21.57 -0.62
CA GLN A 217 -5.31 -20.81 -1.53
C GLN A 217 -4.64 -19.48 -1.92
N SER A 218 -4.11 -18.76 -0.95
CA SER A 218 -3.42 -17.49 -1.16
C SER A 218 -2.20 -17.65 -2.07
N LYS A 219 -1.41 -18.69 -1.87
CA LYS A 219 -0.28 -19.05 -2.76
C LYS A 219 -0.75 -19.34 -4.19
N ALA A 220 -1.83 -20.12 -4.33
CA ALA A 220 -2.39 -20.41 -5.65
C ALA A 220 -2.89 -19.15 -6.35
N TYR A 221 -3.55 -18.25 -5.62
CA TYR A 221 -3.99 -16.96 -6.15
C TYR A 221 -2.82 -16.08 -6.59
N VAL A 222 -1.86 -15.82 -5.71
CA VAL A 222 -0.67 -15.00 -5.99
C VAL A 222 0.09 -15.55 -7.20
N ALA A 223 0.31 -16.87 -7.25
CA ALA A 223 0.98 -17.51 -8.39
C ALA A 223 0.18 -17.37 -9.69
N ALA A 224 -1.16 -17.56 -9.64
CA ALA A 224 -2.01 -17.46 -10.84
C ALA A 224 -2.01 -16.03 -11.41
N ILE A 225 -2.15 -15.00 -10.57
CA ILE A 225 -2.11 -13.60 -11.00
C ILE A 225 -0.73 -13.27 -11.58
N TRP A 226 0.33 -13.51 -10.82
CA TRP A 226 1.68 -13.11 -11.24
C TRP A 226 2.20 -13.88 -12.43
N SER A 227 1.80 -15.15 -12.64
CA SER A 227 2.18 -15.89 -13.85
C SER A 227 1.63 -15.24 -15.14
N GLN A 228 0.43 -14.68 -15.08
CA GLN A 228 -0.21 -14.02 -16.22
C GLN A 228 0.30 -12.60 -16.42
N VAL A 229 0.35 -11.82 -15.35
CA VAL A 229 0.85 -10.43 -15.38
C VAL A 229 2.32 -10.41 -15.80
N ALA A 230 3.18 -11.22 -15.17
CA ALA A 230 4.59 -11.26 -15.50
C ALA A 230 4.87 -11.76 -16.93
N ALA A 231 4.09 -12.72 -17.42
CA ALA A 231 4.20 -13.16 -18.80
C ALA A 231 3.81 -12.05 -19.81
N ARG A 232 2.75 -11.27 -19.52
CA ARG A 232 2.33 -10.12 -20.33
C ARG A 232 3.43 -9.07 -20.47
N PHE A 233 4.16 -8.82 -19.39
CA PHE A 233 5.16 -7.76 -19.31
C PHE A 233 6.62 -8.27 -19.38
N ALA A 234 6.84 -9.49 -19.86
CA ALA A 234 8.17 -10.12 -19.84
C ALA A 234 9.23 -9.36 -20.67
N ASP A 235 8.82 -8.67 -21.73
CA ASP A 235 9.70 -7.92 -22.63
C ASP A 235 9.93 -6.45 -22.20
N TYR A 236 9.20 -5.96 -21.18
CA TYR A 236 9.41 -4.62 -20.64
C TYR A 236 10.75 -4.53 -19.91
N ASP A 237 11.43 -3.42 -20.06
CA ASP A 237 12.74 -3.21 -19.45
C ASP A 237 12.68 -2.93 -17.93
N GLU A 238 13.75 -2.41 -17.37
CA GLU A 238 13.88 -2.17 -15.93
C GLU A 238 12.98 -1.02 -15.41
N HIS A 239 12.34 -0.24 -16.30
CA HIS A 239 11.40 0.78 -15.86
C HIS A 239 10.11 0.20 -15.29
N LEU A 240 9.77 -1.05 -15.60
CA LEU A 240 8.64 -1.74 -14.95
C LEU A 240 9.10 -2.53 -13.73
N ILE A 241 8.52 -2.21 -12.57
CA ILE A 241 8.71 -2.88 -11.29
C ILE A 241 7.42 -3.63 -10.95
N MET A 242 7.54 -4.84 -10.42
CA MET A 242 6.42 -5.63 -9.92
C MET A 242 6.45 -5.64 -8.40
N GLU A 243 5.33 -5.26 -7.78
CA GLU A 243 5.12 -5.20 -6.34
C GLU A 243 4.20 -6.35 -5.92
N ALA A 244 4.66 -7.22 -5.05
CA ALA A 244 4.01 -8.49 -4.74
C ALA A 244 2.54 -8.34 -4.34
N MET A 245 2.28 -7.47 -3.37
CA MET A 245 0.99 -7.21 -2.73
C MET A 245 1.02 -5.82 -2.10
N ASN A 246 -0.11 -5.12 -2.02
CA ASN A 246 -0.19 -3.78 -1.43
C ASN A 246 0.10 -3.81 0.09
N GLU A 247 -0.87 -4.21 0.88
CA GLU A 247 -0.84 -4.16 2.35
C GLU A 247 -1.42 -5.45 2.94
N PRO A 248 -0.73 -6.60 2.80
CA PRO A 248 -1.23 -7.88 3.30
C PRO A 248 -1.33 -7.84 4.82
N ARG A 249 -2.55 -8.08 5.35
CA ARG A 249 -2.86 -7.97 6.77
C ARG A 249 -4.09 -8.78 7.17
N LEU A 250 -4.37 -8.85 8.46
CA LEU A 250 -5.53 -9.57 9.02
C LEU A 250 -6.80 -8.70 8.98
N ILE A 251 -7.31 -8.40 7.76
CA ILE A 251 -8.51 -7.57 7.56
C ILE A 251 -9.69 -8.12 8.38
N GLY A 252 -10.45 -7.21 9.01
CA GLY A 252 -11.63 -7.55 9.80
C GLY A 252 -11.31 -8.05 11.21
N THR A 253 -10.07 -7.93 11.67
CA THR A 253 -9.67 -8.26 13.03
C THR A 253 -9.18 -7.02 13.79
N SER A 254 -9.08 -7.13 15.12
CA SER A 254 -8.46 -6.08 15.96
C SER A 254 -6.98 -5.85 15.66
N ASP A 255 -6.34 -6.74 14.93
CA ASP A 255 -4.92 -6.69 14.61
C ASP A 255 -4.68 -6.22 13.15
N GLU A 256 -5.73 -5.76 12.48
CA GLU A 256 -5.67 -5.37 11.07
C GLU A 256 -4.55 -4.37 10.79
N TRP A 257 -4.49 -3.28 11.55
CA TRP A 257 -3.52 -2.21 11.37
C TRP A 257 -2.37 -2.21 12.38
N TRP A 258 -2.50 -3.00 13.46
CA TRP A 258 -1.55 -3.00 14.58
C TRP A 258 -0.95 -4.39 14.78
N LEU A 259 0.31 -4.53 14.39
CA LEU A 259 1.03 -5.80 14.49
C LEU A 259 1.52 -6.05 15.92
N ASP A 260 0.78 -6.86 16.70
CA ASP A 260 1.21 -7.30 18.05
C ASP A 260 1.97 -8.63 17.98
N LEU A 261 3.28 -8.58 18.02
CA LEU A 261 4.15 -9.77 17.95
C LEU A 261 4.09 -10.68 19.18
N ASN A 262 3.35 -10.30 20.23
CA ASN A 262 3.04 -11.19 21.34
C ASN A 262 1.85 -12.10 21.03
N LYS A 263 1.07 -11.79 20.02
CA LYS A 263 -0.05 -12.61 19.55
C LYS A 263 0.43 -13.60 18.48
N LYS A 264 0.06 -14.89 18.70
CA LYS A 264 0.44 -15.95 17.77
C LYS A 264 -0.04 -15.69 16.34
N GLN A 265 -1.27 -15.18 16.17
CA GLN A 265 -1.86 -14.90 14.87
C GLN A 265 -1.10 -13.83 14.09
N CYS A 266 -0.56 -12.83 14.77
CA CYS A 266 0.24 -11.79 14.12
C CYS A 266 1.60 -12.33 13.63
N VAL A 267 2.25 -13.17 14.44
CA VAL A 267 3.49 -13.86 14.03
C VAL A 267 3.22 -14.78 12.85
N GLU A 268 2.14 -15.58 12.92
CA GLU A 268 1.70 -16.44 11.83
C GLU A 268 1.44 -15.66 10.55
N ALA A 269 0.76 -14.50 10.64
CA ALA A 269 0.49 -13.65 9.48
C ALA A 269 1.79 -13.15 8.82
N VAL A 270 2.78 -12.72 9.60
CA VAL A 270 4.11 -12.32 9.05
C VAL A 270 4.78 -13.49 8.34
N GLN A 271 4.72 -14.70 8.90
CA GLN A 271 5.31 -15.89 8.28
C GLN A 271 4.58 -16.27 6.98
N CYS A 272 3.25 -16.19 6.95
CA CYS A 272 2.47 -16.38 5.72
C CYS A 272 2.83 -15.35 4.65
N ILE A 273 3.01 -14.08 5.01
CA ILE A 273 3.43 -13.02 4.08
C ILE A 273 4.82 -13.33 3.50
N ASN A 274 5.77 -13.81 4.31
CA ASN A 274 7.09 -14.24 3.79
C ASN A 274 6.94 -15.33 2.72
N GLU A 275 6.07 -16.33 2.96
CA GLU A 275 5.83 -17.39 1.98
C GLU A 275 5.15 -16.88 0.71
N LEU A 276 4.20 -15.94 0.83
CA LEU A 276 3.54 -15.32 -0.32
C LEU A 276 4.53 -14.48 -1.15
N ASN A 277 5.41 -13.72 -0.49
CA ASN A 277 6.50 -13.00 -1.15
C ASN A 277 7.45 -13.96 -1.89
N GLN A 278 7.75 -15.14 -1.32
CA GLN A 278 8.57 -16.14 -2.00
C GLN A 278 7.88 -16.70 -3.24
N VAL A 279 6.58 -17.05 -3.13
CA VAL A 279 5.79 -17.52 -4.28
C VAL A 279 5.76 -16.48 -5.40
N PHE A 280 5.60 -15.20 -5.06
CA PHE A 280 5.66 -14.11 -6.02
C PHE A 280 7.00 -14.09 -6.77
N VAL A 281 8.12 -14.06 -6.03
CA VAL A 281 9.45 -14.02 -6.65
C VAL A 281 9.68 -15.22 -7.55
N ASP A 282 9.42 -16.44 -7.07
CA ASP A 282 9.61 -17.66 -7.84
C ASP A 282 8.76 -17.65 -9.12
N THR A 283 7.50 -17.20 -9.01
CA THR A 283 6.57 -17.14 -10.15
C THR A 283 7.05 -16.15 -11.20
N VAL A 284 7.39 -14.92 -10.80
CA VAL A 284 7.86 -13.90 -11.75
C VAL A 284 9.15 -14.33 -12.43
N ARG A 285 10.12 -14.86 -11.69
CA ARG A 285 11.40 -15.37 -12.26
C ARG A 285 11.20 -16.50 -13.25
N ALA A 286 10.24 -17.39 -12.99
CA ALA A 286 9.94 -18.52 -13.87
C ALA A 286 9.36 -18.10 -15.23
N THR A 287 8.78 -16.91 -15.37
CA THR A 287 8.27 -16.42 -16.67
C THR A 287 9.37 -16.04 -17.65
N GLY A 288 10.60 -15.84 -17.18
CA GLY A 288 11.77 -15.57 -18.03
C GLY A 288 11.78 -14.17 -18.65
N GLY A 289 12.46 -14.00 -19.78
CA GLY A 289 12.65 -12.68 -20.39
C GLY A 289 13.35 -11.71 -19.42
N ASN A 290 12.99 -10.43 -19.47
CA ASN A 290 13.52 -9.41 -18.56
C ASN A 290 13.12 -9.63 -17.09
N ASN A 291 12.09 -10.46 -16.84
CA ASN A 291 11.68 -10.81 -15.48
C ASN A 291 12.74 -11.61 -14.72
N GLY A 292 13.68 -12.26 -15.41
CA GLY A 292 14.82 -12.93 -14.78
C GLY A 292 15.70 -12.00 -13.94
N GLU A 293 15.81 -10.72 -14.30
CA GLU A 293 16.67 -9.73 -13.62
C GLU A 293 15.90 -8.47 -13.14
N ARG A 294 14.58 -8.43 -13.29
CA ARG A 294 13.73 -7.32 -12.89
C ARG A 294 13.83 -7.05 -11.40
N TYR A 295 13.78 -5.78 -11.00
CA TYR A 295 13.57 -5.42 -9.61
C TYR A 295 12.15 -5.77 -9.17
N LEU A 296 12.04 -6.45 -8.05
CA LEU A 296 10.78 -6.87 -7.44
C LEU A 296 10.64 -6.21 -6.08
N LEU A 297 9.43 -5.77 -5.74
CA LEU A 297 9.11 -5.03 -4.52
C LEU A 297 8.24 -5.90 -3.62
N VAL A 298 8.61 -6.04 -2.35
CA VAL A 298 7.91 -6.91 -1.40
C VAL A 298 7.54 -6.17 -0.12
N PRO A 299 6.27 -6.25 0.35
CA PRO A 299 5.82 -5.68 1.60
C PRO A 299 6.06 -6.60 2.78
N GLY A 300 6.19 -6.00 3.97
CA GLY A 300 5.90 -6.67 5.23
C GLY A 300 4.41 -6.59 5.58
N TYR A 301 4.05 -6.93 6.82
CA TYR A 301 2.68 -6.82 7.31
C TYR A 301 2.16 -5.37 7.18
N ALA A 302 1.01 -5.22 6.51
CA ALA A 302 0.38 -3.93 6.19
C ALA A 302 1.31 -2.92 5.47
N ALA A 303 2.35 -3.39 4.79
CA ALA A 303 3.45 -2.58 4.25
C ALA A 303 4.01 -1.56 5.25
N SER A 304 3.84 -1.78 6.54
CA SER A 304 4.23 -0.84 7.60
C SER A 304 5.72 -0.94 7.94
N LEU A 305 6.26 0.12 8.57
CA LEU A 305 7.63 0.10 9.11
C LEU A 305 7.83 -1.10 10.03
N GLN A 306 6.90 -1.33 10.99
CA GLN A 306 6.97 -2.45 11.90
C GLN A 306 6.85 -3.80 11.16
N GLY A 307 5.98 -3.88 10.15
CA GLY A 307 5.84 -5.05 9.30
C GLY A 307 7.13 -5.43 8.60
N ALA A 308 7.82 -4.45 8.04
CA ALA A 308 9.08 -4.66 7.33
C ALA A 308 10.29 -4.83 8.27
N THR A 309 10.24 -4.30 9.51
CA THR A 309 11.43 -4.27 10.36
C THR A 309 11.44 -5.26 11.51
N ASN A 310 10.34 -5.96 11.77
CA ASN A 310 10.27 -6.95 12.84
C ASN A 310 11.19 -8.16 12.60
N ARG A 311 11.37 -8.97 13.67
CA ARG A 311 12.31 -10.11 13.65
C ARG A 311 11.83 -11.35 12.90
N TYR A 312 10.56 -11.40 12.54
CA TYR A 312 9.96 -12.53 11.83
C TYR A 312 9.80 -12.25 10.32
N PHE A 313 9.96 -11.00 9.90
CA PHE A 313 9.95 -10.65 8.48
C PHE A 313 11.27 -11.04 7.84
N GLU A 314 11.20 -11.86 6.80
CA GLU A 314 12.32 -12.36 6.02
C GLU A 314 12.12 -12.00 4.56
N LEU A 315 13.18 -11.50 3.93
CA LEU A 315 13.14 -11.27 2.49
C LEU A 315 13.15 -12.61 1.74
N PRO A 316 12.39 -12.72 0.65
CA PRO A 316 12.41 -13.89 -0.19
C PRO A 316 13.81 -14.10 -0.78
N GLN A 317 14.14 -15.37 -1.06
CA GLN A 317 15.35 -15.72 -1.78
C GLN A 317 15.14 -15.49 -3.28
N ASP A 318 16.14 -14.92 -3.93
CA ASP A 318 16.13 -14.77 -5.39
C ASP A 318 17.00 -15.84 -6.04
N ILE A 319 16.89 -16.00 -7.36
CA ILE A 319 17.75 -16.90 -8.13
C ILE A 319 19.21 -16.46 -8.06
N ALA A 320 20.11 -17.42 -8.18
CA ALA A 320 21.55 -17.16 -8.12
C ALA A 320 21.98 -16.12 -9.17
N GLY A 321 22.70 -15.11 -8.72
CA GLY A 321 23.18 -14.00 -9.57
C GLY A 321 22.32 -12.72 -9.49
N ASN A 322 21.15 -12.75 -8.87
CA ASN A 322 20.28 -11.60 -8.68
C ASN A 322 20.51 -10.93 -7.31
N GLU A 323 21.73 -10.64 -6.97
CA GLU A 323 22.03 -9.98 -5.70
C GLU A 323 21.35 -8.61 -5.60
N ASN A 324 20.55 -8.41 -4.53
CA ASN A 324 19.86 -7.16 -4.23
C ASN A 324 18.84 -6.70 -5.30
N LYS A 325 18.21 -7.63 -6.02
CA LYS A 325 17.10 -7.34 -6.94
C LYS A 325 15.73 -7.33 -6.23
N ILE A 326 15.67 -7.71 -4.96
CA ILE A 326 14.48 -7.59 -4.12
C ILE A 326 14.56 -6.27 -3.35
N LEU A 327 13.54 -5.43 -3.52
CA LEU A 327 13.33 -4.16 -2.83
C LEU A 327 12.31 -4.32 -1.73
N VAL A 328 12.41 -3.51 -0.68
CA VAL A 328 11.44 -3.48 0.43
C VAL A 328 10.47 -2.33 0.25
N GLU A 329 9.20 -2.63 0.39
CA GLU A 329 8.12 -1.65 0.37
C GLU A 329 7.75 -1.20 1.78
N VAL A 330 7.57 0.14 1.96
CA VAL A 330 7.07 0.71 3.20
C VAL A 330 6.15 1.89 2.91
N HIS A 331 4.90 1.78 3.33
CA HIS A 331 3.93 2.86 3.34
C HIS A 331 4.10 3.68 4.62
N ALA A 332 4.48 4.94 4.46
CA ALA A 332 4.81 5.82 5.57
C ALA A 332 3.80 6.95 5.70
N TYR A 333 2.72 6.71 6.44
CA TYR A 333 1.78 7.76 6.85
C TYR A 333 2.29 8.46 8.12
N THR A 334 3.45 9.14 8.00
CA THR A 334 4.22 9.65 9.14
C THR A 334 4.53 11.14 8.95
N PRO A 335 4.27 12.03 9.93
CA PRO A 335 3.56 11.76 11.20
C PRO A 335 2.07 11.43 10.97
N TYR A 336 1.53 10.50 11.75
CA TYR A 336 0.15 10.04 11.59
C TYR A 336 -0.89 11.17 11.70
N ASP A 337 -0.73 12.06 12.66
CA ASP A 337 -1.65 13.16 12.93
C ASP A 337 -1.72 14.20 11.78
N PHE A 338 -0.68 14.25 10.94
CA PHE A 338 -0.64 15.08 9.73
C PHE A 338 -1.05 14.31 8.47
N ALA A 339 -0.54 13.08 8.33
CA ALA A 339 -0.61 12.37 7.05
C ALA A 339 -1.92 11.59 6.85
N LEU A 340 -2.58 11.14 7.95
CA LEU A 340 -3.71 10.22 7.87
C LEU A 340 -4.91 10.60 8.73
N ARG A 341 -4.71 11.27 9.88
CA ARG A 341 -5.82 11.63 10.76
C ARG A 341 -6.74 12.65 10.09
N ALA A 342 -8.05 12.38 10.07
CA ALA A 342 -9.02 13.26 9.41
C ALA A 342 -9.10 14.64 10.08
N PRO A 343 -9.35 15.73 9.32
CA PRO A 343 -9.51 17.06 9.87
C PRO A 343 -10.63 17.12 10.91
N GLY A 344 -10.31 17.65 12.11
CA GLY A 344 -11.26 17.77 13.23
C GLY A 344 -11.31 16.55 14.14
N GLU A 345 -10.59 15.50 13.86
CA GLU A 345 -10.45 14.34 14.73
C GLU A 345 -9.28 14.53 15.71
N GLY A 346 -9.61 14.68 16.99
CA GLY A 346 -8.63 14.69 18.10
C GLY A 346 -7.43 15.60 17.88
N LYS A 347 -6.28 15.04 17.62
CA LYS A 347 -5.00 15.74 17.45
C LYS A 347 -4.62 16.01 15.99
N SER A 348 -5.56 15.89 15.03
CA SER A 348 -5.22 16.14 13.62
C SER A 348 -4.53 17.51 13.47
N ILE A 349 -3.47 17.55 12.68
CA ILE A 349 -2.72 18.76 12.34
C ILE A 349 -2.76 19.00 10.84
N ASP A 350 -3.01 20.23 10.44
CA ASP A 350 -3.09 20.67 9.03
C ASP A 350 -1.85 21.41 8.55
N LEU A 351 -0.88 21.61 9.44
CA LEU A 351 0.38 22.30 9.15
C LEU A 351 1.57 21.47 9.63
N TRP A 352 2.41 21.08 8.69
CA TRP A 352 3.71 20.47 8.98
C TRP A 352 4.82 21.49 8.78
N SER A 353 5.85 21.48 9.62
CA SER A 353 7.01 22.36 9.50
C SER A 353 8.32 21.58 9.69
N ALA A 354 9.26 21.80 8.77
CA ALA A 354 10.60 21.25 8.87
C ALA A 354 11.42 21.84 10.04
N ASP A 355 11.01 23.02 10.54
CA ASP A 355 11.66 23.68 11.67
C ASP A 355 11.12 23.21 13.03
N ASP A 356 10.03 22.46 13.04
CA ASP A 356 9.44 21.88 14.23
C ASP A 356 9.92 20.44 14.44
N ARG A 357 10.66 20.23 15.53
CA ARG A 357 11.19 18.90 15.84
C ARG A 357 10.10 17.86 16.09
N ALA A 358 8.94 18.23 16.62
CA ALA A 358 7.82 17.31 16.78
C ALA A 358 7.29 16.82 15.44
N SER A 359 7.33 17.67 14.41
CA SER A 359 6.94 17.32 13.03
C SER A 359 7.97 16.44 12.31
N THR A 360 9.25 16.51 12.69
CA THR A 360 10.34 15.81 11.97
C THR A 360 10.81 14.54 12.66
N ALA A 361 10.67 14.43 13.98
CA ALA A 361 11.28 13.35 14.76
C ALA A 361 10.80 11.95 14.32
N GLU A 362 9.51 11.75 14.06
CA GLU A 362 8.97 10.46 13.62
C GLU A 362 9.48 10.09 12.22
N ILE A 363 9.63 11.09 11.33
CA ILE A 363 10.19 10.88 9.98
C ILE A 363 11.66 10.50 10.09
N ASP A 364 12.43 11.19 10.93
CA ASP A 364 13.85 10.90 11.17
C ASP A 364 14.03 9.47 11.70
N GLU A 365 13.21 9.04 12.66
CA GLU A 365 13.26 7.69 13.21
C GLU A 365 12.92 6.62 12.18
N LEU A 366 11.86 6.84 11.37
CA LEU A 366 11.49 5.96 10.27
C LEU A 366 12.65 5.80 9.28
N MET A 367 13.20 6.92 8.81
CA MET A 367 14.30 6.93 7.85
C MET A 367 15.55 6.26 8.40
N ASP A 368 15.91 6.53 9.65
CA ASP A 368 17.05 5.95 10.37
C ASP A 368 16.91 4.42 10.49
N THR A 369 15.71 3.95 10.81
CA THR A 369 15.41 2.52 10.97
C THR A 369 15.58 1.79 9.64
N LEU A 370 14.99 2.31 8.57
CA LEU A 370 15.10 1.75 7.23
C LEU A 370 16.53 1.82 6.70
N TYR A 371 17.23 2.93 6.93
CA TYR A 371 18.64 3.06 6.57
C TYR A 371 19.49 1.99 7.26
N LYS A 372 19.36 1.84 8.59
CA LYS A 372 20.13 0.87 9.37
C LYS A 372 19.84 -0.57 9.02
N LYS A 373 18.59 -0.91 8.72
CA LYS A 373 18.22 -2.29 8.41
C LYS A 373 18.51 -2.67 6.95
N TYR A 374 18.21 -1.78 6.00
CA TYR A 374 18.21 -2.10 4.57
C TYR A 374 19.22 -1.31 3.76
N VAL A 375 19.13 0.01 3.70
CA VAL A 375 19.86 0.83 2.73
C VAL A 375 21.37 0.69 2.86
N ARG A 376 21.91 0.76 4.09
CA ARG A 376 23.36 0.58 4.33
C ARG A 376 23.87 -0.84 4.01
N ASN A 377 22.95 -1.81 3.94
CA ASN A 377 23.25 -3.21 3.61
C ASN A 377 23.03 -3.53 2.13
N GLY A 378 22.78 -2.51 1.29
CA GLY A 378 22.66 -2.66 -0.15
C GLY A 378 21.27 -2.95 -0.67
N ILE A 379 20.26 -3.03 0.21
CA ILE A 379 18.88 -3.34 -0.13
C ILE A 379 18.13 -2.01 -0.34
N GLY A 380 17.46 -1.86 -1.48
CA GLY A 380 16.66 -0.69 -1.79
C GLY A 380 15.33 -0.70 -1.02
N VAL A 381 14.83 0.51 -0.69
CA VAL A 381 13.53 0.72 -0.04
C VAL A 381 12.74 1.73 -0.87
N VAL A 382 11.49 1.42 -1.15
CA VAL A 382 10.53 2.25 -1.89
C VAL A 382 9.32 2.57 -1.00
#